data_3cd932bf43ed49384003ebfcc2793f1d
#
_entry.id   3cd932bf43ed49384003ebfcc2793f1d
#
_cell.length_a   1.000
_cell.length_b   1.000
_cell.length_c   1.000
_cell.angle_alpha   90.00
_cell.angle_beta   90.00
_cell.angle_gamma   90.00
#
_symmetry.space_group_name_H-M   'P 1'
#
loop_
_entity.id
_entity.type
_entity.pdbx_description
1 polymer ?
#
loop_
_entity_poly.entity_id
_entity_poly.type
_entity_poly.pdbx_seq_one_letter_code
_entity_poly.pdbx_strand_id
1 'polypeptide(L)'
;MVFALNQYFRSMGQAVETAGGHLDKFIGDGVMALFGVESDLETGCRQALAAGAAMAEALDHLNHQLRHDLDEPLRMGIGIHAGATIVGEMGYGAATSVTAIGDTVNTASRLEAMTKEFAVQAIVSDYVGACAGADLTAYETREVTVRGRAETMKVYLIPDARTLPRPEARAATPRQRRRGRVRVKAPT
;
A
#
# COMPACT_ATOMS: atom_id res chain seq x y z
N MET A 1 -14.75 21.40 -0.37
CA MET A 1 -14.15 20.36 0.48
C MET A 1 -14.61 18.94 0.12
N VAL A 2 -15.91 18.55 0.27
CA VAL A 2 -16.41 17.17 -0.02
C VAL A 2 -16.11 16.70 -1.46
N PHE A 3 -16.26 17.58 -2.45
CA PHE A 3 -15.96 17.26 -3.84
C PHE A 3 -14.48 16.88 -4.04
N ALA A 4 -13.56 17.67 -3.51
CA ALA A 4 -12.11 17.41 -3.61
C ALA A 4 -11.73 16.08 -2.92
N LEU A 5 -12.32 15.80 -1.75
CA LEU A 5 -12.08 14.55 -1.02
C LEU A 5 -12.60 13.33 -1.80
N ASN A 6 -13.76 13.42 -2.43
CA ASN A 6 -14.28 12.34 -3.27
C ASN A 6 -13.41 12.09 -4.51
N GLN A 7 -12.86 13.15 -5.13
CA GLN A 7 -11.92 13.01 -6.24
C GLN A 7 -10.61 12.35 -5.77
N TYR A 8 -10.10 12.77 -4.60
CA TYR A 8 -8.93 12.17 -3.98
C TYR A 8 -9.13 10.67 -3.74
N PHE A 9 -10.21 10.26 -3.07
CA PHE A 9 -10.48 8.85 -2.80
C PHE A 9 -10.61 8.02 -4.07
N ARG A 10 -11.25 8.55 -5.10
CA ARG A 10 -11.36 7.88 -6.40
C ARG A 10 -10.00 7.70 -7.04
N SER A 11 -9.17 8.74 -7.06
CA SER A 11 -7.83 8.69 -7.65
C SER A 11 -6.92 7.73 -6.91
N MET A 12 -6.95 7.72 -5.58
CA MET A 12 -6.15 6.82 -4.75
C MET A 12 -6.61 5.37 -4.89
N GLY A 13 -7.92 5.11 -4.84
CA GLY A 13 -8.48 3.78 -5.05
C GLY A 13 -8.10 3.20 -6.41
N GLN A 14 -8.23 4.00 -7.47
CA GLN A 14 -7.86 3.57 -8.82
C GLN A 14 -6.36 3.26 -8.94
N ALA A 15 -5.48 4.05 -8.33
CA ALA A 15 -4.04 3.79 -8.31
C ALA A 15 -3.71 2.47 -7.61
N VAL A 16 -4.34 2.19 -6.46
CA VAL A 16 -4.18 0.94 -5.71
C VAL A 16 -4.65 -0.26 -6.53
N GLU A 17 -5.87 -0.22 -7.08
CA GLU A 17 -6.46 -1.32 -7.85
C GLU A 17 -5.69 -1.61 -9.14
N THR A 18 -5.27 -0.55 -9.86
CA THR A 18 -4.47 -0.70 -11.09
C THR A 18 -3.12 -1.35 -10.81
N ALA A 19 -2.52 -1.11 -9.66
CA ALA A 19 -1.29 -1.77 -9.23
C ALA A 19 -1.50 -3.22 -8.73
N GLY A 20 -2.74 -3.70 -8.68
CA GLY A 20 -3.08 -5.05 -8.21
C GLY A 20 -3.26 -5.17 -6.70
N GLY A 21 -3.49 -4.04 -6.01
CA GLY A 21 -3.83 -3.99 -4.61
C GLY A 21 -5.34 -4.13 -4.36
N HIS A 22 -5.68 -4.41 -3.12
CA HIS A 22 -7.04 -4.41 -2.60
C HIS A 22 -7.24 -3.18 -1.71
N LEU A 23 -8.20 -2.32 -2.07
CA LEU A 23 -8.61 -1.20 -1.23
C LEU A 23 -9.42 -1.73 -0.04
N ASP A 24 -8.86 -1.66 1.17
CA ASP A 24 -9.54 -2.15 2.36
C ASP A 24 -10.57 -1.13 2.85
N LYS A 25 -10.13 0.04 3.27
CA LYS A 25 -11.02 1.08 3.80
C LYS A 25 -10.42 2.47 3.71
N PHE A 26 -11.29 3.46 3.87
CA PHE A 26 -10.89 4.83 4.17
C PHE A 26 -10.94 5.06 5.69
N ILE A 27 -9.93 5.75 6.22
CA ILE A 27 -9.79 6.08 7.65
C ILE A 27 -9.63 7.58 7.75
N GLY A 28 -10.76 8.30 7.95
CA GLY A 28 -10.77 9.75 7.80
C GLY A 28 -10.44 10.17 6.38
N ASP A 29 -9.35 10.89 6.17
CA ASP A 29 -8.77 11.26 4.88
C ASP A 29 -7.70 10.24 4.38
N GLY A 30 -7.39 9.23 5.18
CA GLY A 30 -6.42 8.20 4.83
C GLY A 30 -7.02 7.03 4.06
N VAL A 31 -6.13 6.30 3.38
CA VAL A 31 -6.45 5.11 2.58
C VAL A 31 -5.65 3.93 3.10
N MET A 32 -6.32 2.84 3.43
CA MET A 32 -5.68 1.56 3.75
C MET A 32 -5.81 0.61 2.57
N ALA A 33 -4.69 0.09 2.10
CA ALA A 33 -4.62 -0.85 0.99
C ALA A 33 -3.79 -2.09 1.34
N LEU A 34 -4.18 -3.24 0.83
CA LEU A 34 -3.55 -4.52 1.03
C LEU A 34 -2.98 -5.04 -0.29
N PHE A 35 -1.79 -5.62 -0.22
CA PHE A 35 -1.12 -6.22 -1.37
C PHE A 35 -0.67 -7.64 -1.01
N GLY A 36 -0.59 -8.53 -1.99
CA GLY A 36 -0.22 -9.92 -1.74
C GLY A 36 -1.35 -10.79 -1.18
N VAL A 37 -2.60 -10.31 -1.13
CA VAL A 37 -3.77 -11.08 -0.66
C VAL A 37 -4.05 -12.27 -1.58
N GLU A 38 -3.91 -12.06 -2.89
CA GLU A 38 -4.14 -13.08 -3.92
C GLU A 38 -2.85 -13.52 -4.65
N SER A 39 -1.69 -13.05 -4.19
CA SER A 39 -0.38 -13.32 -4.77
C SER A 39 0.64 -13.69 -3.70
N ASP A 40 1.90 -13.92 -4.10
CA ASP A 40 2.99 -14.13 -3.17
C ASP A 40 3.50 -12.79 -2.57
N LEU A 41 4.32 -12.90 -1.52
CA LEU A 41 4.90 -11.77 -0.81
C LEU A 41 5.74 -10.86 -1.73
N GLU A 42 6.53 -11.44 -2.61
CA GLU A 42 7.40 -10.71 -3.54
C GLU A 42 6.57 -9.85 -4.49
N THR A 43 5.55 -10.44 -5.10
CA THR A 43 4.60 -9.74 -5.98
C THR A 43 3.85 -8.65 -5.22
N GLY A 44 3.36 -8.95 -4.02
CA GLY A 44 2.67 -7.97 -3.18
C GLY A 44 3.54 -6.77 -2.82
N CYS A 45 4.80 -6.99 -2.47
CA CYS A 45 5.74 -5.89 -2.18
C CYS A 45 6.03 -5.04 -3.42
N ARG A 46 6.19 -5.64 -4.59
CA ARG A 46 6.37 -4.91 -5.86
C ARG A 46 5.14 -4.08 -6.21
N GLN A 47 3.96 -4.66 -6.05
CA GLN A 47 2.70 -3.96 -6.28
C GLN A 47 2.52 -2.78 -5.33
N ALA A 48 2.89 -2.92 -4.05
CA ALA A 48 2.81 -1.84 -3.07
C ALA A 48 3.72 -0.66 -3.42
N LEU A 49 4.96 -0.92 -3.86
CA LEU A 49 5.87 0.13 -4.34
C LEU A 49 5.32 0.84 -5.58
N ALA A 50 4.81 0.07 -6.56
CA ALA A 50 4.20 0.62 -7.76
C ALA A 50 2.96 1.47 -7.46
N ALA A 51 2.12 1.01 -6.52
CA ALA A 51 0.95 1.75 -6.05
C ALA A 51 1.36 3.08 -5.41
N GLY A 52 2.39 3.08 -4.55
CA GLY A 52 2.92 4.30 -3.94
C GLY A 52 3.33 5.34 -4.99
N ALA A 53 4.05 4.91 -6.04
CA ALA A 53 4.41 5.79 -7.15
C ALA A 53 3.18 6.30 -7.91
N ALA A 54 2.23 5.42 -8.22
CA ALA A 54 1.01 5.80 -8.94
C ALA A 54 0.11 6.74 -8.15
N MET A 55 0.00 6.55 -6.82
CA MET A 55 -0.74 7.43 -5.93
C MET A 55 -0.12 8.84 -5.90
N ALA A 56 1.20 8.95 -5.83
CA ALA A 56 1.89 10.24 -5.86
C ALA A 56 1.66 10.99 -7.19
N GLU A 57 1.70 10.29 -8.33
CA GLU A 57 1.37 10.89 -9.63
C GLU A 57 -0.10 11.31 -9.72
N ALA A 58 -1.00 10.46 -9.22
CA ALA A 58 -2.43 10.77 -9.21
C ALA A 58 -2.73 12.00 -8.35
N LEU A 59 -2.03 12.15 -7.21
CA LEU A 59 -2.15 13.34 -6.35
C LEU A 59 -1.66 14.60 -7.05
N ASP A 60 -0.51 14.52 -7.74
CA ASP A 60 0.05 15.64 -8.52
C ASP A 60 -0.93 16.10 -9.60
N HIS A 61 -1.50 15.14 -10.33
CA HIS A 61 -2.51 15.43 -11.35
C HIS A 61 -3.76 16.07 -10.76
N LEU A 62 -4.25 15.54 -9.64
CA LEU A 62 -5.41 16.08 -8.92
C LEU A 62 -5.15 17.51 -8.43
N ASN A 63 -3.98 17.78 -7.84
CA ASN A 63 -3.58 19.12 -7.42
C ASN A 63 -3.54 20.11 -8.59
N HIS A 64 -3.06 19.66 -9.76
CA HIS A 64 -3.09 20.49 -10.96
C HIS A 64 -4.52 20.82 -11.41
N GLN A 65 -5.43 19.85 -11.35
CA GLN A 65 -6.86 20.06 -11.68
C GLN A 65 -7.54 21.00 -10.69
N LEU A 66 -7.27 20.86 -9.40
CA LEU A 66 -7.92 21.61 -8.32
C LEU A 66 -7.20 22.90 -7.93
N ARG A 67 -6.18 23.33 -8.66
CA ARG A 67 -5.33 24.49 -8.31
C ARG A 67 -6.09 25.82 -8.10
N HIS A 68 -7.30 25.94 -8.65
CA HIS A 68 -8.16 27.12 -8.53
C HIS A 68 -9.27 26.94 -7.48
N ASP A 69 -9.45 25.71 -6.96
CA ASP A 69 -10.50 25.33 -6.03
C ASP A 69 -9.98 25.17 -4.59
N LEU A 70 -8.65 25.08 -4.43
CA LEU A 70 -7.98 24.88 -3.15
C LEU A 70 -6.96 25.99 -2.90
N ASP A 71 -6.96 26.50 -1.67
CA ASP A 71 -5.97 27.49 -1.21
C ASP A 71 -4.55 26.93 -1.12
N GLU A 72 -4.43 25.63 -0.76
CA GLU A 72 -3.17 24.89 -0.72
C GLU A 72 -3.32 23.53 -1.42
N PRO A 73 -2.25 23.02 -2.04
CA PRO A 73 -2.27 21.69 -2.64
C PRO A 73 -2.44 20.60 -1.58
N LEU A 74 -3.17 19.55 -1.93
CA LEU A 74 -3.30 18.34 -1.11
C LEU A 74 -1.93 17.70 -0.93
N ARG A 75 -1.69 17.18 0.27
CA ARG A 75 -0.46 16.46 0.63
C ARG A 75 -0.82 15.07 1.14
N MET A 76 0.07 14.11 0.93
CA MET A 76 -0.12 12.72 1.33
C MET A 76 1.20 12.17 1.85
N GLY A 77 1.14 11.46 2.99
CA GLY A 77 2.19 10.57 3.46
C GLY A 77 1.85 9.12 3.07
N ILE A 78 2.87 8.30 2.79
CA ILE A 78 2.71 6.88 2.45
C ILE A 78 3.62 6.04 3.36
N GLY A 79 3.05 5.12 4.12
CA GLY A 79 3.78 4.11 4.88
C GLY A 79 3.65 2.74 4.23
N ILE A 80 4.77 2.10 3.83
CA ILE A 80 4.76 0.77 3.21
C ILE A 80 5.52 -0.20 4.10
N HIS A 81 4.83 -1.21 4.59
CA HIS A 81 5.40 -2.28 5.40
C HIS A 81 4.79 -3.63 5.04
N ALA A 82 5.56 -4.70 5.19
CA ALA A 82 5.13 -6.07 4.97
C ALA A 82 5.45 -6.94 6.19
N GLY A 83 4.65 -7.96 6.39
CA GLY A 83 4.82 -8.90 7.50
C GLY A 83 3.61 -9.81 7.67
N ALA A 84 3.68 -10.69 8.65
CA ALA A 84 2.58 -11.58 8.99
C ALA A 84 1.35 -10.76 9.43
N THR A 85 0.20 -11.10 8.86
CA THR A 85 -1.05 -10.36 9.04
C THR A 85 -2.22 -11.34 8.95
N ILE A 86 -3.22 -11.14 9.80
CA ILE A 86 -4.48 -11.88 9.70
C ILE A 86 -5.38 -11.13 8.72
N VAL A 87 -5.71 -11.79 7.61
CA VAL A 87 -6.62 -11.25 6.59
C VAL A 87 -7.89 -12.11 6.59
N GLY A 88 -9.05 -11.47 6.60
CA GLY A 88 -10.32 -12.18 6.58
C GLY A 88 -11.51 -11.23 6.52
N GLU A 89 -12.70 -11.80 6.34
CA GLU A 89 -13.94 -11.06 6.41
C GLU A 89 -14.22 -10.67 7.87
N MET A 90 -14.40 -9.39 8.12
CA MET A 90 -14.72 -8.85 9.44
C MET A 90 -15.85 -7.84 9.34
N GLY A 91 -16.72 -7.85 10.34
CA GLY A 91 -17.86 -6.94 10.39
C GLY A 91 -19.13 -7.65 10.84
N TYR A 92 -20.26 -6.98 10.63
CA TYR A 92 -21.58 -7.50 10.95
C TYR A 92 -22.59 -7.11 9.86
N GLY A 93 -23.34 -8.10 9.36
CA GLY A 93 -24.37 -7.89 8.34
C GLY A 93 -23.80 -7.27 7.05
N ALA A 94 -24.44 -6.21 6.57
CA ALA A 94 -24.01 -5.51 5.35
C ALA A 94 -22.72 -4.71 5.49
N ALA A 95 -22.20 -4.55 6.70
CA ALA A 95 -20.93 -3.88 6.98
C ALA A 95 -19.76 -4.87 7.13
N THR A 96 -19.80 -6.00 6.42
CA THR A 96 -18.72 -6.98 6.36
C THR A 96 -17.79 -6.66 5.18
N SER A 97 -16.48 -6.64 5.44
CA SER A 97 -15.45 -6.44 4.41
C SER A 97 -14.23 -7.30 4.68
N VAL A 98 -13.50 -7.66 3.63
CA VAL A 98 -12.17 -8.26 3.76
C VAL A 98 -11.23 -7.19 4.28
N THR A 99 -10.61 -7.44 5.41
CA THR A 99 -9.69 -6.51 6.06
C THR A 99 -8.52 -7.24 6.69
N ALA A 100 -7.47 -6.48 7.03
CA ALA A 100 -6.30 -6.99 7.71
C ALA A 100 -6.19 -6.41 9.12
N ILE A 101 -5.79 -7.24 10.08
CA ILE A 101 -5.44 -6.82 11.44
C ILE A 101 -4.10 -7.41 11.85
N GLY A 102 -3.36 -6.69 12.67
CA GLY A 102 -2.10 -7.15 13.24
C GLY A 102 -1.06 -6.03 13.36
N ASP A 103 0.09 -6.40 13.89
CA ASP A 103 1.21 -5.48 14.10
C ASP A 103 1.74 -4.87 12.79
N THR A 104 1.68 -5.62 11.69
CA THR A 104 2.07 -5.14 10.35
C THR A 104 1.25 -3.93 9.93
N VAL A 105 -0.08 -3.94 10.14
CA VAL A 105 -0.97 -2.82 9.82
C VAL A 105 -0.64 -1.61 10.67
N ASN A 106 -0.47 -1.81 11.98
CA ASN A 106 -0.11 -0.75 12.91
C ASN A 106 1.26 -0.14 12.57
N THR A 107 2.21 -0.97 12.14
CA THR A 107 3.54 -0.53 11.71
C THR A 107 3.44 0.35 10.46
N ALA A 108 2.71 -0.08 9.43
CA ALA A 108 2.51 0.71 8.21
C ALA A 108 1.89 2.09 8.51
N SER A 109 0.86 2.14 9.36
CA SER A 109 0.23 3.39 9.80
C SER A 109 1.21 4.32 10.54
N ARG A 110 2.11 3.76 11.37
CA ARG A 110 3.12 4.55 12.08
C ARG A 110 4.19 5.08 11.14
N LEU A 111 4.62 4.30 10.15
CA LEU A 111 5.53 4.77 9.10
C LEU A 111 4.89 5.92 8.31
N GLU A 112 3.61 5.82 7.98
CA GLU A 112 2.88 6.93 7.36
C GLU A 112 2.95 8.19 8.24
N ALA A 113 2.58 8.11 9.51
CA ALA A 113 2.60 9.25 10.43
C ALA A 113 3.99 9.89 10.55
N MET A 114 5.07 9.09 10.49
CA MET A 114 6.46 9.58 10.55
C MET A 114 6.89 10.32 9.28
N THR A 115 6.17 10.22 8.17
CA THR A 115 6.49 10.99 6.95
C THR A 115 6.49 12.49 7.19
N LYS A 116 5.63 12.98 8.09
CA LYS A 116 5.57 14.39 8.50
C LYS A 116 6.82 14.80 9.30
N GLU A 117 7.29 13.93 10.19
CA GLU A 117 8.48 14.18 11.01
C GLU A 117 9.75 14.27 10.15
N PHE A 118 9.89 13.35 9.19
CA PHE A 118 11.06 13.32 8.30
C PHE A 118 10.92 14.22 7.06
N ALA A 119 9.79 14.90 6.89
CA ALA A 119 9.50 15.76 5.73
C ALA A 119 9.67 15.01 4.38
N VAL A 120 9.22 13.76 4.31
CA VAL A 120 9.26 12.91 3.12
C VAL A 120 7.86 12.49 2.69
N GLN A 121 7.71 12.10 1.43
CA GLN A 121 6.41 11.67 0.92
C GLN A 121 6.10 10.19 1.22
N ALA A 122 7.13 9.34 1.28
CA ALA A 122 6.91 7.94 1.66
C ALA A 122 8.02 7.41 2.58
N ILE A 123 7.65 6.43 3.42
CA ILE A 123 8.57 5.63 4.22
C ILE A 123 8.32 4.16 3.91
N VAL A 124 9.38 3.47 3.49
CA VAL A 124 9.34 2.06 3.10
C VAL A 124 10.23 1.26 4.05
N SER A 125 9.72 0.20 4.66
CA SER A 125 10.55 -0.68 5.48
C SER A 125 11.56 -1.44 4.63
N ASP A 126 12.77 -1.67 5.17
CA ASP A 126 13.84 -2.42 4.51
C ASP A 126 13.36 -3.81 4.05
N TYR A 127 12.51 -4.43 4.85
CA TYR A 127 11.92 -5.72 4.53
C TYR A 127 11.11 -5.70 3.22
N VAL A 128 10.36 -4.63 2.95
CA VAL A 128 9.62 -4.47 1.66
C VAL A 128 10.59 -4.37 0.50
N GLY A 129 11.65 -3.56 0.62
CA GLY A 129 12.69 -3.44 -0.41
C GLY A 129 13.34 -4.79 -0.73
N ALA A 130 13.74 -5.52 0.31
CA ALA A 130 14.34 -6.85 0.19
C ALA A 130 13.39 -7.87 -0.47
N CYS A 131 12.13 -7.95 -0.01
CA CYS A 131 11.13 -8.86 -0.57
C CYS A 131 10.77 -8.52 -2.02
N ALA A 132 10.66 -7.24 -2.37
CA ALA A 132 10.40 -6.81 -3.73
C ALA A 132 11.57 -7.05 -4.69
N GLY A 133 12.77 -7.28 -4.15
CA GLY A 133 14.01 -7.27 -4.94
C GLY A 133 14.26 -5.89 -5.57
N ALA A 134 13.83 -4.83 -4.89
CA ALA A 134 13.93 -3.47 -5.38
C ALA A 134 15.23 -2.81 -4.89
N ASP A 135 15.92 -2.13 -5.79
CA ASP A 135 17.07 -1.31 -5.41
C ASP A 135 16.59 0.02 -4.83
N LEU A 136 16.70 0.17 -3.52
CA LEU A 136 16.37 1.38 -2.78
C LEU A 136 17.63 2.08 -2.22
N THR A 137 18.82 1.70 -2.67
CA THR A 137 20.10 2.21 -2.12
C THR A 137 20.32 3.70 -2.40
N ALA A 138 19.62 4.29 -3.36
CA ALA A 138 19.67 5.72 -3.64
C ALA A 138 18.96 6.59 -2.59
N TYR A 139 18.14 5.98 -1.71
CA TYR A 139 17.39 6.70 -0.69
C TYR A 139 18.12 6.69 0.66
N GLU A 140 17.91 7.77 1.42
CA GLU A 140 18.40 7.86 2.78
C GLU A 140 17.78 6.75 3.65
N THR A 141 18.58 6.16 4.54
CA THR A 141 18.10 5.14 5.48
C THR A 141 18.11 5.64 6.91
N ARG A 142 17.16 5.20 7.70
CA ARG A 142 17.08 5.46 9.14
C ARG A 142 16.72 4.20 9.91
N GLU A 143 17.25 4.10 11.11
CA GLU A 143 16.79 3.17 12.15
C GLU A 143 15.68 3.87 12.93
N VAL A 144 14.49 3.31 12.93
CA VAL A 144 13.34 3.88 13.64
C VAL A 144 12.81 2.90 14.68
N THR A 145 12.42 3.44 15.83
CA THR A 145 11.70 2.67 16.85
C THR A 145 10.21 2.84 16.64
N VAL A 146 9.54 1.75 16.34
CA VAL A 146 8.07 1.76 16.18
C VAL A 146 7.46 1.42 17.53
N ARG A 147 6.62 2.30 18.08
CA ARG A 147 5.98 2.11 19.39
C ARG A 147 5.28 0.74 19.44
N GLY A 148 5.59 -0.06 20.48
CA GLY A 148 5.07 -1.42 20.65
C GLY A 148 5.97 -2.51 20.06
N ARG A 149 7.08 -2.17 19.39
CA ARG A 149 8.17 -3.09 19.07
C ARG A 149 9.36 -2.82 19.99
N ALA A 150 10.00 -3.90 20.45
CA ALA A 150 11.23 -3.80 21.25
C ALA A 150 12.47 -3.50 20.37
N GLU A 151 12.40 -3.85 19.09
CA GLU A 151 13.51 -3.72 18.15
C GLU A 151 13.32 -2.52 17.23
N THR A 152 14.43 -1.87 16.88
CA THR A 152 14.46 -0.88 15.82
C THR A 152 14.27 -1.56 14.46
N MET A 153 13.78 -0.81 13.50
CA MET A 153 13.69 -1.28 12.12
C MET A 153 14.34 -0.27 11.17
N LYS A 154 15.01 -0.77 10.17
CA LYS A 154 15.57 0.05 9.10
C LYS A 154 14.47 0.41 8.10
N VAL A 155 14.43 1.66 7.73
CA VAL A 155 13.50 2.20 6.74
C VAL A 155 14.24 3.05 5.71
N TYR A 156 13.63 3.19 4.54
CA TYR A 156 14.05 4.13 3.50
C TYR A 156 13.13 5.35 3.51
N LEU A 157 13.74 6.53 3.47
CA LEU A 157 13.06 7.81 3.40
C LEU A 157 12.98 8.26 1.94
N ILE A 158 11.77 8.36 1.41
CA ILE A 158 11.51 8.64 0.00
C ILE A 158 10.93 10.07 -0.10
N PRO A 159 11.73 11.07 -0.50
CA PRO A 159 11.26 12.45 -0.61
C PRO A 159 10.14 12.62 -1.64
N ASP A 160 10.22 11.90 -2.74
CA ASP A 160 9.23 11.90 -3.84
C ASP A 160 8.85 10.46 -4.18
N ALA A 161 7.64 10.06 -3.80
CA ALA A 161 7.17 8.70 -4.01
C ALA A 161 6.99 8.32 -5.50
N ARG A 162 6.94 9.28 -6.43
CA ARG A 162 6.94 9.01 -7.87
C ARG A 162 8.20 8.28 -8.35
N THR A 163 9.29 8.40 -7.59
CA THR A 163 10.56 7.76 -7.89
C THR A 163 10.67 6.32 -7.40
N LEU A 164 9.65 5.82 -6.69
CA LEU A 164 9.61 4.43 -6.24
C LEU A 164 9.69 3.46 -7.44
N PRO A 165 10.41 2.33 -7.29
CA PRO A 165 10.54 1.34 -8.36
C PRO A 165 9.17 0.80 -8.79
N ARG A 166 8.98 0.74 -10.09
CA ARG A 166 7.84 0.04 -10.70
C ARG A 166 8.34 -1.27 -11.29
N PRO A 167 7.68 -2.39 -11.04
CA PRO A 167 8.02 -3.61 -11.73
C PRO A 167 7.86 -3.37 -13.24
N GLU A 168 8.89 -3.68 -14.01
CA GLU A 168 8.72 -3.82 -15.45
C GLU A 168 7.56 -4.82 -15.67
N ALA A 169 6.63 -4.49 -16.55
CA ALA A 169 5.52 -5.37 -16.90
C ALA A 169 6.10 -6.69 -17.45
N ARG A 170 6.38 -7.64 -16.57
CA ARG A 170 6.65 -9.01 -16.99
C ARG A 170 5.41 -9.48 -17.72
N ALA A 171 5.55 -9.75 -19.02
CA ALA A 171 4.49 -10.32 -19.85
C ALA A 171 3.82 -11.44 -19.06
N ALA A 172 2.52 -11.30 -18.84
CA ALA A 172 1.72 -12.24 -18.06
C ALA A 172 1.93 -13.66 -18.65
N THR A 173 2.61 -14.51 -17.91
CA THR A 173 2.70 -15.94 -18.25
C THR A 173 1.28 -16.50 -18.15
N PRO A 174 0.72 -17.11 -19.20
CA PRO A 174 -0.66 -17.59 -19.17
C PRO A 174 -0.84 -18.58 -18.02
N ARG A 175 -1.74 -18.29 -17.11
CA ARG A 175 -2.14 -19.18 -16.01
C ARG A 175 -2.57 -20.53 -16.59
N GLN A 176 -1.79 -21.57 -16.41
CA GLN A 176 -2.28 -22.94 -16.56
C GLN A 176 -3.38 -23.16 -15.52
N ARG A 177 -4.64 -23.18 -15.99
CA ARG A 177 -5.79 -23.58 -15.19
C ARG A 177 -5.58 -25.02 -14.72
N ARG A 178 -5.02 -25.24 -13.56
CA ARG A 178 -5.10 -26.53 -12.87
C ARG A 178 -6.56 -26.75 -12.45
N ARG A 179 -7.28 -27.54 -13.29
CA ARG A 179 -8.55 -28.12 -12.89
C ARG A 179 -8.29 -29.14 -11.79
N GLY A 180 -8.32 -28.72 -10.55
CA GLY A 180 -8.37 -29.58 -9.37
C GLY A 180 -9.73 -30.26 -9.31
N ARG A 181 -9.84 -31.52 -9.72
CA ARG A 181 -11.00 -32.37 -9.42
C ARG A 181 -10.99 -32.64 -7.91
N VAL A 182 -11.84 -31.96 -7.19
CA VAL A 182 -12.19 -32.36 -5.81
C VAL A 182 -13.06 -33.62 -5.90
N ARG A 183 -12.51 -34.76 -5.51
CA ARG A 183 -13.27 -36.01 -5.31
C ARG A 183 -13.92 -35.92 -3.94
N VAL A 184 -15.21 -35.66 -3.91
CA VAL A 184 -16.02 -35.81 -2.69
C VAL A 184 -16.26 -37.33 -2.51
N LYS A 185 -15.73 -37.89 -1.40
CA LYS A 185 -16.09 -39.23 -0.93
C LYS A 185 -17.39 -39.10 -0.15
N ALA A 186 -18.43 -39.82 -0.59
CA ALA A 186 -19.67 -39.98 0.17
C ALA A 186 -19.43 -40.88 1.39
N PRO A 187 -20.07 -40.61 2.53
CA PRO A 187 -20.03 -41.50 3.68
C PRO A 187 -20.94 -42.71 3.46
N THR A 188 -20.45 -43.87 3.85
CA THR A 188 -21.21 -45.13 4.05
C THR A 188 -21.95 -45.03 5.35
#